data_00a29ed0f1b3e18230ed6c893340a32c
#
_entry.id   00a29ed0f1b3e18230ed6c893340a32c
#
_cell.length_a   1.000
_cell.length_b   1.000
_cell.length_c   1.000
_cell.angle_alpha   90.00
_cell.angle_beta   90.00
_cell.angle_gamma   90.00
#
_symmetry.space_group_name_H-M   'P 1'
#
loop_
_entity.id
_entity.type
_entity.pdbx_description
1 polymer ?
#
loop_
_entity_poly.entity_id
_entity_poly.type
_entity_poly.pdbx_seq_one_letter_code
_entity_poly.pdbx_strand_id
1 'polypeptide(L)'
;KPHRRRIQCVFRDFQDGKTLTADLLMKQPEMDSICIATPWKENQKAFYYNQKVNCMPVKGKVNFDGRDYIFDGRKDMAVLDWGRGVWTYDNIWRWGTCSTRLNGVPFGFNLGYGFSDRSSATENVIFYDGRAHKLQEVVFMIGQDDKGNFNYMDPWTISSSDGRFEGIFEPILDRKAKIDMKVIASDQHQVFGHLTGTAVLDDGTELKMRDVI
;
A
#
# COMPACT_ATOMS: atom_id res chain seq x y z
N LYS A 1 -10.74 9.37 -19.35
CA LYS A 1 -10.98 10.55 -18.51
C LYS A 1 -10.10 10.44 -17.26
N PRO A 2 -9.42 11.49 -16.82
CA PRO A 2 -8.41 11.40 -15.74
C PRO A 2 -8.98 10.92 -14.40
N HIS A 3 -10.28 11.06 -14.18
CA HIS A 3 -10.93 10.69 -12.91
C HIS A 3 -11.62 9.32 -12.91
N ARG A 4 -11.40 8.51 -13.95
CA ARG A 4 -11.96 7.17 -14.03
C ARG A 4 -10.94 6.20 -14.58
N ARG A 5 -10.79 5.08 -13.89
CA ARG A 5 -9.97 3.96 -14.33
C ARG A 5 -10.84 2.72 -14.40
N ARG A 6 -10.70 1.93 -15.44
CA ARG A 6 -11.39 0.66 -15.59
C ARG A 6 -10.34 -0.44 -15.77
N ILE A 7 -10.51 -1.50 -15.05
CA ILE A 7 -9.74 -2.72 -15.23
C ILE A 7 -10.70 -3.78 -15.76
N GLN A 8 -10.40 -4.30 -16.94
CA GLN A 8 -11.09 -5.45 -17.51
C GLN A 8 -10.04 -6.50 -17.82
N CYS A 9 -10.22 -7.71 -17.31
CA CYS A 9 -9.34 -8.81 -17.65
C CYS A 9 -10.09 -10.13 -17.72
N VAL A 10 -9.54 -11.03 -18.53
CA VAL A 10 -9.87 -12.45 -18.54
C VAL A 10 -8.56 -13.20 -18.34
N PHE A 11 -8.39 -13.79 -17.19
CA PHE A 11 -7.20 -14.55 -16.85
C PHE A 11 -7.56 -16.05 -16.94
N ARG A 12 -7.26 -16.64 -18.08
CA ARG A 12 -7.48 -18.07 -18.31
C ARG A 12 -6.46 -18.87 -17.52
N ASP A 13 -6.88 -20.01 -17.01
CA ASP A 13 -6.01 -20.88 -16.20
C ASP A 13 -5.32 -20.14 -15.02
N PHE A 14 -6.13 -19.30 -14.34
CA PHE A 14 -5.66 -18.51 -13.20
C PHE A 14 -5.25 -19.42 -12.03
N GLN A 15 -6.04 -20.42 -11.75
CA GLN A 15 -5.77 -21.44 -10.75
C GLN A 15 -6.49 -22.75 -11.12
N ASP A 16 -5.78 -23.86 -11.17
CA ASP A 16 -6.32 -25.21 -11.39
C ASP A 16 -7.23 -25.32 -12.64
N GLY A 17 -6.81 -24.71 -13.75
CA GLY A 17 -7.60 -24.68 -15.00
C GLY A 17 -8.79 -23.73 -14.98
N LYS A 18 -9.04 -23.02 -13.89
CA LYS A 18 -10.17 -22.11 -13.70
C LYS A 18 -9.85 -20.71 -14.19
N THR A 19 -10.84 -20.04 -14.74
CA THR A 19 -10.71 -18.69 -15.28
C THR A 19 -11.17 -17.66 -14.25
N LEU A 20 -10.37 -16.60 -14.09
CA LEU A 20 -10.78 -15.39 -13.39
C LEU A 20 -11.14 -14.31 -14.41
N THR A 21 -12.26 -13.65 -14.21
CA THR A 21 -12.64 -12.45 -14.96
C THR A 21 -12.86 -11.28 -14.02
N ALA A 22 -12.51 -10.08 -14.44
CA ALA A 22 -12.76 -8.87 -13.68
C ALA A 22 -13.26 -7.75 -14.59
N ASP A 23 -14.21 -6.96 -14.09
CA ASP A 23 -14.63 -5.70 -14.66
C ASP A 23 -14.89 -4.72 -13.52
N LEU A 24 -13.90 -3.88 -13.25
CA LEU A 24 -13.85 -2.96 -12.12
C LEU A 24 -13.70 -1.53 -12.60
N LEU A 25 -14.55 -0.65 -12.11
CA LEU A 25 -14.50 0.78 -12.35
C LEU A 25 -14.12 1.51 -11.05
N MET A 26 -12.99 2.17 -11.07
CA MET A 26 -12.50 3.04 -10.00
C MET A 26 -12.78 4.49 -10.35
N LYS A 27 -13.33 5.23 -9.41
CA LYS A 27 -13.55 6.66 -9.55
C LYS A 27 -12.58 7.39 -8.61
N GLN A 28 -11.75 8.24 -9.19
CA GLN A 28 -10.95 9.17 -8.40
C GLN A 28 -11.79 10.41 -8.15
N PRO A 29 -12.23 10.67 -6.91
CA PRO A 29 -12.85 11.95 -6.54
C PRO A 29 -11.81 13.07 -6.58
N GLU A 30 -12.26 14.30 -6.42
CA GLU A 30 -11.37 15.42 -6.16
C GLU A 30 -10.78 15.26 -4.75
N MET A 31 -9.48 14.96 -4.70
CA MET A 31 -8.77 14.63 -3.47
C MET A 31 -7.27 14.77 -3.66
N ASP A 32 -6.57 14.96 -2.56
CA ASP A 32 -5.11 14.97 -2.55
C ASP A 32 -4.52 13.61 -2.94
N SER A 33 -3.34 13.62 -3.50
CA SER A 33 -2.55 12.44 -3.84
C SER A 33 -1.07 12.73 -3.64
N ILE A 34 -0.25 11.68 -3.49
CA ILE A 34 1.20 11.84 -3.46
C ILE A 34 1.76 11.72 -4.87
N CYS A 35 2.64 12.66 -5.20
CA CYS A 35 3.47 12.60 -6.40
C CYS A 35 4.85 13.12 -6.02
N ILE A 36 5.84 12.24 -5.99
CA ILE A 36 7.22 12.57 -5.60
C ILE A 36 8.24 11.99 -6.57
N ALA A 37 9.44 12.60 -6.58
CA ALA A 37 10.62 12.07 -7.23
C ALA A 37 11.81 12.13 -6.28
N THR A 38 12.45 11.00 -6.05
CA THR A 38 13.60 10.89 -5.14
C THR A 38 14.76 10.20 -5.83
N PRO A 39 16.00 10.71 -5.71
CA PRO A 39 17.19 10.06 -6.24
C PRO A 39 17.73 8.98 -5.28
N TRP A 40 18.80 8.31 -5.64
CA TRP A 40 19.64 7.52 -4.73
C TRP A 40 20.90 8.29 -4.34
N LYS A 41 21.32 8.19 -3.09
CA LYS A 41 22.52 8.87 -2.58
C LYS A 41 23.77 8.44 -3.32
N GLU A 42 23.90 7.15 -3.58
CA GLU A 42 25.03 6.52 -4.27
C GLU A 42 25.04 6.76 -5.78
N ASN A 43 23.90 7.12 -6.37
CA ASN A 43 23.77 7.39 -7.78
C ASN A 43 22.68 8.42 -8.06
N GLN A 44 23.04 9.67 -8.21
CA GLN A 44 22.11 10.79 -8.48
C GLN A 44 21.42 10.70 -9.86
N LYS A 45 21.87 9.82 -10.76
CA LYS A 45 21.18 9.53 -12.02
C LYS A 45 20.10 8.46 -11.88
N ALA A 46 20.16 7.66 -10.82
CA ALA A 46 19.09 6.79 -10.44
C ALA A 46 18.00 7.61 -9.71
N PHE A 47 16.75 7.38 -10.05
CA PHE A 47 15.63 8.09 -9.47
C PHE A 47 14.37 7.23 -9.48
N TYR A 48 13.52 7.49 -8.53
CA TYR A 48 12.18 6.94 -8.45
C TYR A 48 11.15 8.07 -8.47
N TYR A 49 10.31 8.08 -9.51
CA TYR A 49 9.16 8.97 -9.62
C TYR A 49 7.90 8.14 -9.41
N ASN A 50 7.08 8.51 -8.45
CA ASN A 50 5.87 7.77 -8.14
C ASN A 50 4.64 8.65 -7.92
N GLN A 51 3.49 8.02 -8.09
CA GLN A 51 2.19 8.57 -7.74
C GLN A 51 1.41 7.55 -6.93
N LYS A 52 0.88 7.98 -5.79
CA LYS A 52 0.00 7.20 -4.93
C LYS A 52 -1.36 7.91 -4.85
N VAL A 53 -2.41 7.18 -5.13
CA VAL A 53 -3.80 7.66 -5.00
C VAL A 53 -4.56 6.64 -4.19
N ASN A 54 -4.97 7.02 -2.98
CA ASN A 54 -5.74 6.18 -2.07
C ASN A 54 -7.24 6.51 -2.14
N CYS A 55 -8.04 5.74 -1.46
CA CYS A 55 -9.47 5.98 -1.22
C CYS A 55 -10.32 6.15 -2.49
N MET A 56 -9.97 5.51 -3.59
CA MET A 56 -10.79 5.53 -4.80
C MET A 56 -11.96 4.54 -4.67
N PRO A 57 -13.23 5.00 -4.62
CA PRO A 57 -14.36 4.08 -4.66
C PRO A 57 -14.31 3.15 -5.88
N VAL A 58 -14.48 1.86 -5.68
CA VAL A 58 -14.49 0.84 -6.73
C VAL A 58 -15.85 0.16 -6.84
N LYS A 59 -16.34 0.00 -8.06
CA LYS A 59 -17.57 -0.74 -8.38
C LYS A 59 -17.28 -1.75 -9.46
N GLY A 60 -17.99 -2.84 -9.44
CA GLY A 60 -17.91 -3.85 -10.47
C GLY A 60 -17.93 -5.26 -9.92
N LYS A 61 -17.31 -6.16 -10.65
CA LYS A 61 -17.40 -7.57 -10.35
C LYS A 61 -16.09 -8.28 -10.72
N VAL A 62 -15.71 -9.22 -9.88
CA VAL A 62 -14.76 -10.27 -10.19
C VAL A 62 -15.52 -11.59 -10.15
N ASN A 63 -15.36 -12.43 -11.18
CA ASN A 63 -15.86 -13.80 -11.17
C ASN A 63 -14.67 -14.76 -11.13
N PHE A 64 -14.73 -15.71 -10.25
CA PHE A 64 -13.78 -16.82 -10.19
C PHE A 64 -14.54 -18.12 -9.92
N ASP A 65 -14.33 -19.10 -10.75
CA ASP A 65 -14.96 -20.44 -10.63
C ASP A 65 -16.49 -20.37 -10.49
N GLY A 66 -17.13 -19.52 -11.31
CA GLY A 66 -18.59 -19.31 -11.28
C GLY A 66 -19.11 -18.48 -10.10
N ARG A 67 -18.27 -18.12 -9.15
CA ARG A 67 -18.64 -17.27 -8.01
C ARG A 67 -18.37 -15.81 -8.32
N ASP A 68 -19.38 -14.98 -8.13
CA ASP A 68 -19.30 -13.54 -8.27
C ASP A 68 -18.90 -12.86 -6.96
N TYR A 69 -17.87 -12.01 -7.02
CA TYR A 69 -17.46 -11.09 -5.96
C TYR A 69 -17.82 -9.68 -6.40
N ILE A 70 -18.82 -9.11 -5.75
CA ILE A 70 -19.38 -7.80 -6.10
C ILE A 70 -18.68 -6.71 -5.29
N PHE A 71 -18.19 -5.68 -5.99
CA PHE A 71 -17.59 -4.49 -5.40
C PHE A 71 -18.61 -3.35 -5.38
N ASP A 72 -18.80 -2.76 -4.19
CA ASP A 72 -19.69 -1.61 -3.97
C ASP A 72 -18.87 -0.41 -3.52
N GLY A 73 -18.81 0.63 -4.31
CA GLY A 73 -18.03 1.85 -4.01
C GLY A 73 -18.43 2.61 -2.75
N ARG A 74 -19.41 2.14 -1.99
CA ARG A 74 -19.69 2.64 -0.63
C ARG A 74 -18.78 2.03 0.41
N LYS A 75 -18.30 0.81 0.19
CA LYS A 75 -17.44 0.06 1.14
C LYS A 75 -16.08 -0.23 0.52
N ASP A 76 -16.04 -0.57 -0.77
CA ASP A 76 -14.84 -1.07 -1.42
C ASP A 76 -14.06 0.08 -2.05
N MET A 77 -12.77 0.10 -1.80
CA MET A 77 -11.86 1.13 -2.29
C MET A 77 -10.66 0.52 -2.99
N ALA A 78 -10.10 1.27 -3.90
CA ALA A 78 -8.88 0.92 -4.62
C ALA A 78 -7.76 1.91 -4.31
N VAL A 79 -6.54 1.42 -4.46
CA VAL A 79 -5.31 2.21 -4.44
C VAL A 79 -4.68 2.17 -5.81
N LEU A 80 -4.16 3.30 -6.28
CA LEU A 80 -3.20 3.35 -7.36
C LEU A 80 -1.81 3.52 -6.77
N ASP A 81 -0.96 2.54 -7.01
CA ASP A 81 0.47 2.67 -6.88
C ASP A 81 1.07 2.63 -8.29
N TRP A 82 1.60 3.75 -8.72
CA TRP A 82 2.24 3.87 -10.02
C TRP A 82 3.59 4.55 -9.87
N GLY A 83 4.59 3.98 -10.52
CA GLY A 83 5.90 4.57 -10.51
C GLY A 83 6.71 4.21 -11.75
N ARG A 84 7.73 5.01 -12.00
CA ARG A 84 8.76 4.75 -12.98
C ARG A 84 10.08 5.35 -12.53
N GLY A 85 11.17 4.84 -13.06
CA GLY A 85 12.48 5.38 -12.71
C GLY A 85 13.62 4.56 -13.27
N VAL A 86 14.79 4.87 -12.75
CA VAL A 86 16.01 4.10 -12.96
C VAL A 86 16.52 3.72 -11.58
N TRP A 87 16.44 2.45 -11.25
CA TRP A 87 16.84 1.94 -9.94
C TRP A 87 18.31 1.57 -9.91
N THR A 88 18.89 1.57 -8.71
CA THR A 88 20.14 0.86 -8.44
C THR A 88 19.93 -0.64 -8.50
N TYR A 89 21.01 -1.43 -8.58
CA TYR A 89 20.90 -2.88 -8.75
C TYR A 89 20.30 -3.57 -7.51
N ASP A 90 20.78 -3.22 -6.32
CA ASP A 90 20.28 -3.76 -5.05
C ASP A 90 19.32 -2.79 -4.38
N ASN A 91 18.13 -3.25 -4.07
CA ASN A 91 17.13 -2.44 -3.39
C ASN A 91 16.34 -3.27 -2.39
N ILE A 92 16.09 -2.67 -1.24
CA ILE A 92 15.17 -3.18 -0.23
C ILE A 92 14.14 -2.08 0.03
N TRP A 93 12.87 -2.42 0.00
CA TRP A 93 11.81 -1.50 0.40
C TRP A 93 10.79 -2.19 1.30
N ARG A 94 10.21 -1.40 2.15
CA ARG A 94 9.02 -1.76 2.92
C ARG A 94 7.94 -0.75 2.60
N TRP A 95 6.77 -1.27 2.28
CA TRP A 95 5.66 -0.44 1.87
C TRP A 95 4.36 -1.01 2.42
N GLY A 96 3.49 -0.11 2.89
CA GLY A 96 2.17 -0.45 3.38
C GLY A 96 1.14 0.57 2.92
N THR A 97 -0.05 0.12 2.63
CA THR A 97 -1.16 0.97 2.23
C THR A 97 -2.48 0.42 2.73
N CYS A 98 -3.40 1.32 2.99
CA CYS A 98 -4.78 0.99 3.33
C CYS A 98 -5.71 2.01 2.66
N SER A 99 -6.92 1.59 2.33
CA SER A 99 -8.00 2.48 1.91
C SER A 99 -9.32 1.94 2.39
N THR A 100 -9.96 2.65 3.33
CA THR A 100 -11.17 2.23 4.01
C THR A 100 -12.02 3.44 4.41
N ARG A 101 -12.94 3.25 5.32
CA ARG A 101 -13.71 4.32 5.98
C ARG A 101 -13.62 4.21 7.48
N LEU A 102 -13.33 5.33 8.12
CA LEU A 102 -13.49 5.48 9.57
C LEU A 102 -14.77 6.29 9.83
N ASN A 103 -15.73 5.68 10.52
CA ASN A 103 -17.04 6.30 10.81
C ASN A 103 -17.73 6.88 9.54
N GLY A 104 -17.60 6.18 8.41
CA GLY A 104 -18.19 6.60 7.13
C GLY A 104 -17.35 7.59 6.31
N VAL A 105 -16.31 8.19 6.89
CA VAL A 105 -15.39 9.12 6.21
C VAL A 105 -14.27 8.34 5.52
N PRO A 106 -13.91 8.66 4.25
CA PRO A 106 -12.77 8.05 3.58
C PRO A 106 -11.48 8.24 4.37
N PHE A 107 -10.79 7.14 4.62
CA PHE A 107 -9.52 7.09 5.31
C PHE A 107 -8.55 6.16 4.58
N GLY A 108 -7.30 6.53 4.53
CA GLY A 108 -6.24 5.68 4.01
C GLY A 108 -4.87 6.16 4.45
N PHE A 109 -3.87 5.37 4.14
CA PHE A 109 -2.48 5.77 4.31
C PHE A 109 -1.60 5.15 3.23
N ASN A 110 -0.46 5.78 3.01
CA ASN A 110 0.68 5.23 2.30
C ASN A 110 1.91 5.44 3.16
N LEU A 111 2.60 4.36 3.47
CA LEU A 111 3.80 4.34 4.30
C LEU A 111 4.90 3.60 3.55
N GLY A 112 6.10 4.17 3.50
CA GLY A 112 7.19 3.52 2.77
C GLY A 112 8.57 3.99 3.20
N TYR A 113 9.51 3.04 3.21
CA TYR A 113 10.93 3.32 3.48
C TYR A 113 11.83 2.20 2.97
N GLY A 114 13.14 2.45 3.03
CA GLY A 114 14.19 1.47 2.74
C GLY A 114 14.85 1.65 1.37
N PHE A 115 14.30 2.49 0.51
CA PHE A 115 14.87 2.75 -0.82
C PHE A 115 14.93 4.26 -1.09
N SER A 116 15.77 4.67 -2.05
CA SER A 116 16.03 6.04 -2.46
C SER A 116 16.52 6.99 -1.34
N ASP A 117 16.91 8.20 -1.70
CA ASP A 117 17.23 9.25 -0.73
C ASP A 117 15.94 9.99 -0.32
N ARG A 118 15.51 9.76 0.92
CA ARG A 118 14.29 10.33 1.50
C ARG A 118 14.56 11.59 2.33
N SER A 119 15.78 12.10 2.33
CA SER A 119 16.16 13.27 3.14
C SER A 119 15.35 14.53 2.80
N SER A 120 14.89 14.65 1.55
CA SER A 120 14.11 15.80 1.07
C SER A 120 12.62 15.54 0.97
N ALA A 121 12.21 14.28 0.80
CA ALA A 121 10.80 13.92 0.66
C ALA A 121 10.55 12.46 0.99
N THR A 122 9.42 12.18 1.64
CA THR A 122 8.93 10.83 1.90
C THR A 122 7.56 10.64 1.25
N GLU A 123 7.17 9.41 1.03
CA GLU A 123 5.81 9.07 0.59
C GLU A 123 4.85 8.78 1.74
N ASN A 124 5.28 9.04 2.98
CA ASN A 124 4.51 8.76 4.18
C ASN A 124 3.39 9.78 4.37
N VAL A 125 2.16 9.31 4.41
CA VAL A 125 0.97 10.15 4.41
C VAL A 125 -0.25 9.44 4.96
N ILE A 126 -1.08 10.18 5.68
CA ILE A 126 -2.46 9.82 6.00
C ILE A 126 -3.38 10.57 5.04
N PHE A 127 -4.39 9.89 4.52
CA PHE A 127 -5.49 10.51 3.77
C PHE A 127 -6.76 10.44 4.62
N TYR A 128 -7.38 11.58 4.84
CA TYR A 128 -8.64 11.68 5.56
C TYR A 128 -9.55 12.72 4.93
N ASP A 129 -10.77 12.36 4.62
CA ASP A 129 -11.78 13.23 3.98
C ASP A 129 -11.25 13.96 2.74
N GLY A 130 -10.48 13.26 1.91
CA GLY A 130 -9.88 13.79 0.69
C GLY A 130 -8.64 14.65 0.88
N ARG A 131 -8.16 14.86 2.10
CA ARG A 131 -6.94 15.61 2.42
C ARG A 131 -5.78 14.71 2.76
N ALA A 132 -4.58 15.14 2.38
CA ALA A 132 -3.32 14.48 2.70
C ALA A 132 -2.65 15.14 3.92
N HIS A 133 -2.29 14.34 4.91
CA HIS A 133 -1.59 14.73 6.12
C HIS A 133 -0.24 14.03 6.14
N LYS A 134 0.83 14.77 5.90
CA LYS A 134 2.18 14.21 5.77
C LYS A 134 2.69 13.70 7.12
N LEU A 135 3.31 12.54 7.08
CA LEU A 135 4.08 11.97 8.18
C LEU A 135 5.58 12.11 7.90
N GLN A 136 6.37 12.07 8.95
CA GLN A 136 7.82 11.97 8.85
C GLN A 136 8.24 10.52 8.54
N GLU A 137 9.40 10.08 9.05
CA GLU A 137 9.88 8.73 8.84
C GLU A 137 8.98 7.71 9.53
N VAL A 138 8.82 6.57 8.88
CA VAL A 138 8.07 5.44 9.45
C VAL A 138 8.96 4.21 9.60
N VAL A 139 8.59 3.35 10.53
CA VAL A 139 9.25 2.05 10.73
C VAL A 139 8.22 0.96 10.95
N PHE A 140 8.47 -0.21 10.37
CA PHE A 140 7.73 -1.45 10.63
C PHE A 140 8.64 -2.35 11.47
N MET A 141 8.32 -2.53 12.73
CA MET A 141 9.05 -3.40 13.64
C MET A 141 8.54 -4.82 13.51
N ILE A 142 9.17 -5.58 12.63
CA ILE A 142 8.88 -6.98 12.35
C ILE A 142 9.84 -7.81 13.18
N GLY A 143 9.32 -8.74 13.98
CA GLY A 143 10.12 -9.67 14.79
C GLY A 143 11.06 -10.51 13.92
N GLN A 144 12.16 -10.96 14.52
CA GLN A 144 13.11 -11.86 13.88
C GLN A 144 13.35 -13.09 14.76
N ASP A 145 13.64 -14.22 14.15
CA ASP A 145 14.12 -15.41 14.83
C ASP A 145 15.61 -15.28 15.23
N ASP A 146 16.13 -16.26 15.94
CA ASP A 146 17.55 -16.30 16.39
C ASP A 146 18.56 -16.33 15.21
N LYS A 147 18.10 -16.60 14.00
CA LYS A 147 18.92 -16.61 12.79
C LYS A 147 18.80 -15.31 11.98
N GLY A 148 17.99 -14.36 12.45
CA GLY A 148 17.74 -13.08 11.79
C GLY A 148 16.69 -13.13 10.68
N ASN A 149 15.94 -14.23 10.51
CA ASN A 149 14.84 -14.29 9.55
C ASN A 149 13.62 -13.55 10.11
N PHE A 150 12.95 -12.77 9.28
CA PHE A 150 11.75 -12.06 9.68
C PHE A 150 10.55 -12.98 9.88
N ASN A 151 9.84 -12.80 10.99
CA ASN A 151 8.61 -13.50 11.34
C ASN A 151 7.41 -12.68 10.82
N TYR A 152 7.15 -12.73 9.53
CA TYR A 152 6.10 -11.92 8.90
C TYR A 152 4.68 -12.23 9.37
N MET A 153 4.44 -13.39 9.98
CA MET A 153 3.13 -13.81 10.48
C MET A 153 2.92 -13.55 11.99
N ASP A 154 3.92 -13.00 12.68
CA ASP A 154 3.74 -12.49 14.03
C ASP A 154 3.23 -11.03 13.99
N PRO A 155 2.60 -10.49 15.02
CA PRO A 155 2.18 -9.08 15.04
C PRO A 155 3.37 -8.11 14.88
N TRP A 156 3.16 -7.04 14.11
CA TRP A 156 4.15 -5.97 13.91
C TRP A 156 3.71 -4.71 14.62
N THR A 157 4.65 -3.88 15.04
CA THR A 157 4.37 -2.49 15.38
C THR A 157 4.76 -1.59 14.22
N ILE A 158 3.89 -0.66 13.88
CA ILE A 158 4.14 0.38 12.87
C ILE A 158 4.07 1.73 13.58
N SER A 159 5.08 2.57 13.39
CA SER A 159 5.10 3.90 13.99
C SER A 159 5.74 4.94 13.09
N SER A 160 5.39 6.22 13.28
CA SER A 160 6.07 7.36 12.66
C SER A 160 6.92 8.11 13.68
N SER A 161 8.04 8.69 13.23
CA SER A 161 8.99 9.38 14.11
C SER A 161 8.44 10.68 14.73
N ASP A 162 7.39 11.24 14.14
CA ASP A 162 6.67 12.40 14.67
C ASP A 162 5.53 12.01 15.65
N GLY A 163 5.39 10.72 15.96
CA GLY A 163 4.38 10.21 16.89
C GLY A 163 2.93 10.31 16.38
N ARG A 164 2.74 10.64 15.12
CA ARG A 164 1.40 10.87 14.54
C ARG A 164 0.75 9.62 13.96
N PHE A 165 1.48 8.53 13.86
CA PHE A 165 0.97 7.24 13.42
C PHE A 165 1.56 6.13 14.28
N GLU A 166 0.71 5.37 14.92
CA GLU A 166 1.12 4.23 15.72
C GLU A 166 0.05 3.13 15.66
N GLY A 167 0.47 1.89 15.48
CA GLY A 167 -0.46 0.77 15.46
C GLY A 167 0.21 -0.58 15.51
N ILE A 168 -0.62 -1.57 15.83
CA ILE A 168 -0.30 -3.00 15.78
C ILE A 168 -0.96 -3.59 14.54
N PHE A 169 -0.17 -4.20 13.70
CA PHE A 169 -0.62 -4.93 12.53
C PHE A 169 -0.62 -6.42 12.82
N GLU A 170 -1.78 -7.05 12.71
CA GLU A 170 -2.01 -8.47 12.92
C GLU A 170 -2.13 -9.19 11.58
N PRO A 171 -1.09 -9.93 11.15
CA PRO A 171 -1.07 -10.61 9.84
C PRO A 171 -2.13 -11.70 9.74
N ILE A 172 -2.73 -11.84 8.55
CA ILE A 172 -3.67 -12.92 8.20
C ILE A 172 -3.07 -13.84 7.14
N LEU A 173 -2.32 -13.26 6.19
CA LEU A 173 -1.78 -13.99 5.05
C LEU A 173 -0.48 -13.36 4.58
N ASP A 174 0.54 -14.18 4.40
CA ASP A 174 1.78 -13.81 3.71
C ASP A 174 1.81 -14.46 2.32
N ARG A 175 1.63 -13.66 1.29
CA ARG A 175 1.76 -14.07 -0.10
C ARG A 175 3.22 -13.89 -0.54
N LYS A 176 3.96 -15.01 -0.53
CA LYS A 176 5.38 -15.04 -0.88
C LYS A 176 5.58 -15.20 -2.39
N ALA A 177 6.56 -14.49 -2.92
CA ALA A 177 7.06 -14.71 -4.27
C ALA A 177 8.58 -14.56 -4.28
N LYS A 178 9.28 -15.64 -4.64
CA LYS A 178 10.72 -15.64 -4.77
C LYS A 178 11.12 -16.02 -6.19
N ILE A 179 11.92 -15.17 -6.80
CA ILE A 179 12.50 -15.38 -8.12
C ILE A 179 14.02 -15.27 -7.96
N ASP A 180 14.75 -16.26 -8.46
CA ASP A 180 16.20 -16.25 -8.53
C ASP A 180 16.62 -16.78 -9.91
N MET A 181 17.09 -15.88 -10.74
CA MET A 181 17.54 -16.17 -12.12
C MET A 181 19.04 -15.90 -12.32
N LYS A 182 19.85 -15.98 -11.25
CA LYS A 182 21.30 -15.72 -11.19
C LYS A 182 21.69 -14.25 -11.42
N VAL A 183 21.05 -13.56 -12.37
CA VAL A 183 21.30 -12.15 -12.71
C VAL A 183 20.20 -11.22 -12.18
N ILE A 184 19.05 -11.76 -11.85
CA ILE A 184 17.93 -11.05 -11.24
C ILE A 184 17.39 -11.91 -10.12
N ALA A 185 17.31 -11.36 -8.93
CA ALA A 185 16.69 -11.99 -7.79
C ALA A 185 15.62 -11.06 -7.20
N SER A 186 14.53 -11.63 -6.73
CA SER A 186 13.49 -10.93 -5.99
C SER A 186 12.97 -11.84 -4.89
N ASP A 187 12.91 -11.34 -3.66
CA ASP A 187 12.30 -12.02 -2.53
C ASP A 187 11.23 -11.08 -1.96
N GLN A 188 9.98 -11.40 -2.21
CA GLN A 188 8.85 -10.54 -1.94
C GLN A 188 7.88 -11.20 -0.97
N HIS A 189 7.53 -10.46 0.07
CA HIS A 189 6.47 -10.79 1.02
C HIS A 189 5.36 -9.75 0.91
N GLN A 190 4.18 -10.16 0.49
CA GLN A 190 2.99 -9.32 0.48
C GLN A 190 2.07 -9.81 1.60
N VAL A 191 2.12 -9.10 2.72
CA VAL A 191 1.40 -9.50 3.92
C VAL A 191 0.11 -8.70 4.03
N PHE A 192 -1.01 -9.40 4.16
CA PHE A 192 -2.32 -8.84 4.43
C PHE A 192 -2.66 -9.03 5.89
N GLY A 193 -3.38 -8.09 6.48
CA GLY A 193 -3.73 -8.17 7.89
C GLY A 193 -4.60 -7.01 8.35
N HIS A 194 -4.85 -6.98 9.63
CA HIS A 194 -5.64 -5.98 10.33
C HIS A 194 -4.72 -5.01 11.08
N LEU A 195 -5.06 -3.72 11.04
CA LEU A 195 -4.32 -2.69 11.77
C LEU A 195 -5.24 -2.04 12.81
N THR A 196 -4.76 -2.00 14.05
CA THR A 196 -5.39 -1.29 15.16
C THR A 196 -4.43 -0.29 15.75
N GLY A 197 -4.86 0.96 15.94
CA GLY A 197 -3.97 2.02 16.44
C GLY A 197 -4.56 3.41 16.33
N THR A 198 -3.68 4.39 16.22
CA THR A 198 -4.03 5.81 16.21
C THR A 198 -3.32 6.53 15.06
N ALA A 199 -4.03 7.45 14.41
CA ALA A 199 -3.47 8.39 13.46
C ALA A 199 -3.86 9.82 13.86
N VAL A 200 -2.93 10.78 13.79
CA VAL A 200 -3.15 12.18 14.17
C VAL A 200 -3.00 13.07 12.94
N LEU A 201 -4.02 13.87 12.66
CA LEU A 201 -4.06 14.80 11.54
C LEU A 201 -3.23 16.07 11.82
N ASP A 202 -3.06 16.92 10.82
CA ASP A 202 -2.26 18.16 10.94
C ASP A 202 -2.84 19.16 11.95
N ASP A 203 -4.15 19.11 12.18
CA ASP A 203 -4.85 19.96 13.16
C ASP A 203 -4.89 19.35 14.58
N GLY A 204 -4.23 18.22 14.79
CA GLY A 204 -4.22 17.50 16.06
C GLY A 204 -5.40 16.54 16.28
N THR A 205 -6.31 16.43 15.33
CA THR A 205 -7.43 15.48 15.42
C THR A 205 -6.90 14.05 15.48
N GLU A 206 -7.27 13.33 16.51
CA GLU A 206 -6.92 11.92 16.69
C GLU A 206 -7.96 10.99 16.08
N LEU A 207 -7.53 10.11 15.20
CA LEU A 207 -8.34 9.08 14.57
C LEU A 207 -8.01 7.72 15.19
N LYS A 208 -9.01 7.00 15.67
CA LYS A 208 -8.85 5.62 16.15
C LYS A 208 -9.08 4.65 14.99
N MET A 209 -8.04 3.94 14.63
CA MET A 209 -8.09 2.81 13.72
C MET A 209 -8.45 1.56 14.53
N ARG A 210 -9.51 0.89 14.14
CA ARG A 210 -9.92 -0.37 14.78
C ARG A 210 -10.11 -1.40 13.70
N ASP A 211 -9.22 -2.38 13.67
CA ASP A 211 -9.36 -3.54 12.78
C ASP A 211 -9.51 -3.14 11.29
N VAL A 212 -8.72 -2.15 10.84
CA VAL A 212 -8.73 -1.71 9.45
C VAL A 212 -7.89 -2.63 8.56
N ILE A 213 -8.41 -2.96 7.36
CA ILE A 213 -7.76 -3.83 6.36
C ILE A 213 -7.34 -3.01 5.14
#